data_b7f7f918b4897f8389f50da9c888c06d
#
_entry.id   b7f7f918b4897f8389f50da9c888c06d
#
_cell.length_a   1.000
_cell.length_b   1.000
_cell.length_c   1.000
_cell.angle_alpha   90.00
_cell.angle_beta   90.00
_cell.angle_gamma   90.00
#
_symmetry.space_group_name_H-M   'P 1'
#
loop_
_entity.id
_entity.type
_entity.pdbx_description
1 polymer ?
#
loop_
_entity_poly.entity_id
_entity_poly.type
_entity_poly.pdbx_seq_one_letter_code
_entity_poly.pdbx_strand_id
1 'polypeptide(L)'
;MSGQSEPQEIHSVRVRIAGDEYSIRGKGSPDYIRQLAQMVDKYLSPVVQQFPNLPRNRASILALMNMADELEKQKQENHELMELVAEVEK
;
A
#
# COMPACT_ATOMS: atom_id res chain seq x y z
N MET A 1 3.81 -0.25 -32.99
CA MET A 1 3.53 -0.36 -32.49
C MET A 1 3.03 -0.22 -31.60
N SER A 2 2.94 -0.09 -31.58
CA SER A 2 2.50 0.01 -30.96
C SER A 2 1.67 -0.19 -29.99
N GLY A 3 1.08 -0.76 -30.10
CA GLY A 3 0.09 -1.13 -29.13
C GLY A 3 0.46 -1.00 -27.72
N GLN A 4 1.67 -0.90 -27.49
CA GLN A 4 2.15 -0.78 -26.13
C GLN A 4 1.78 0.56 -25.50
N SER A 5 1.28 1.49 -26.27
CA SER A 5 0.90 2.75 -25.68
C SER A 5 -0.33 2.66 -24.81
N GLU A 6 -1.16 1.65 -25.00
CA GLU A 6 -2.37 1.57 -24.19
C GLU A 6 -2.10 1.42 -22.70
N PRO A 7 -1.15 0.61 -22.27
CA PRO A 7 -0.89 0.52 -20.84
C PRO A 7 -0.36 1.80 -20.24
N GLN A 8 -0.01 2.76 -21.07
CA GLN A 8 0.52 4.03 -20.61
C GLN A 8 -0.56 5.05 -20.30
N GLU A 9 -1.81 4.69 -20.50
CA GLU A 9 -2.91 5.60 -20.24
C GLU A 9 -2.94 5.99 -18.78
N ILE A 10 -3.13 7.29 -18.53
CA ILE A 10 -3.15 7.82 -17.17
C ILE A 10 -4.59 8.05 -16.76
N HIS A 11 -4.93 7.57 -15.58
CA HIS A 11 -6.26 7.71 -15.03
C HIS A 11 -6.24 8.58 -13.79
N SER A 12 -7.29 9.38 -13.62
CA SER A 12 -7.53 10.13 -12.39
C SER A 12 -8.63 9.42 -11.61
N VAL A 13 -8.32 9.08 -10.38
CA VAL A 13 -9.24 8.32 -9.54
C VAL A 13 -9.40 9.04 -8.22
N ARG A 14 -10.66 9.24 -7.80
CA ARG A 14 -10.93 9.84 -6.50
C ARG A 14 -10.98 8.75 -5.46
N VAL A 15 -10.25 8.95 -4.38
CA VAL A 15 -10.16 7.96 -3.31
C VAL A 15 -10.35 8.68 -1.99
N ARG A 16 -10.75 7.93 -0.98
CA ARG A 16 -10.90 8.44 0.37
C ARG A 16 -9.93 7.71 1.28
N ILE A 17 -9.08 8.45 1.97
CA ILE A 17 -8.10 7.89 2.86
C ILE A 17 -8.18 8.65 4.18
N ALA A 18 -8.45 7.94 5.28
CA ALA A 18 -8.56 8.51 6.61
C ALA A 18 -9.52 9.69 6.65
N GLY A 19 -10.62 9.57 5.93
CA GLY A 19 -11.67 10.58 5.93
C GLY A 19 -11.49 11.70 4.93
N ASP A 20 -10.33 11.82 4.31
CA ASP A 20 -10.06 12.88 3.34
C ASP A 20 -10.12 12.34 1.92
N GLU A 21 -10.54 13.18 0.99
CA GLU A 21 -10.62 12.81 -0.40
C GLU A 21 -9.39 13.30 -1.16
N TYR A 22 -8.89 12.45 -2.02
CA TYR A 22 -7.74 12.75 -2.86
C TYR A 22 -8.03 12.34 -4.29
N SER A 23 -7.44 13.06 -5.22
CA SER A 23 -7.46 12.70 -6.63
C SER A 23 -6.08 12.17 -6.99
N ILE A 24 -6.01 10.89 -7.36
CA ILE A 24 -4.74 10.21 -7.62
C ILE A 24 -4.64 9.99 -9.12
N ARG A 25 -3.53 10.39 -9.69
CA ARG A 25 -3.25 10.14 -11.09
C ARG A 25 -2.19 9.06 -11.21
N GLY A 26 -2.45 8.09 -12.05
CA GLY A 26 -1.50 7.02 -12.21
C GLY A 26 -1.82 6.18 -13.43
N LYS A 27 -0.89 5.30 -13.78
CA LYS A 27 -1.01 4.46 -14.96
C LYS A 27 -1.78 3.18 -14.72
N GLY A 28 -2.00 2.80 -13.49
CA GLY A 28 -2.75 1.60 -13.19
C GLY A 28 -4.22 1.75 -13.51
N SER A 29 -4.93 0.63 -13.52
CA SER A 29 -6.37 0.69 -13.71
C SER A 29 -7.02 1.41 -12.54
N PRO A 30 -8.19 2.03 -12.75
CA PRO A 30 -8.88 2.67 -11.64
C PRO A 30 -9.16 1.73 -10.47
N ASP A 31 -9.53 0.49 -10.76
CA ASP A 31 -9.81 -0.46 -9.69
C ASP A 31 -8.55 -0.78 -8.88
N TYR A 32 -7.42 -0.92 -9.54
CA TYR A 32 -6.16 -1.17 -8.85
C TYR A 32 -5.79 0.02 -7.98
N ILE A 33 -5.95 1.25 -8.50
CA ILE A 33 -5.63 2.45 -7.73
C ILE A 33 -6.53 2.53 -6.50
N ARG A 34 -7.81 2.21 -6.64
CA ARG A 34 -8.70 2.20 -5.48
C ARG A 34 -8.31 1.15 -4.46
N GLN A 35 -7.86 -0.01 -4.94
CA GLN A 35 -7.41 -1.07 -4.06
C GLN A 35 -6.21 -0.62 -3.24
N LEU A 36 -5.25 0.03 -3.88
CA LEU A 36 -4.10 0.56 -3.17
C LEU A 36 -4.50 1.60 -2.14
N ALA A 37 -5.46 2.46 -2.50
CA ALA A 37 -5.93 3.47 -1.56
C ALA A 37 -6.58 2.84 -0.34
N GLN A 38 -7.32 1.74 -0.53
CA GLN A 38 -7.91 1.03 0.59
C GLN A 38 -6.84 0.46 1.51
N MET A 39 -5.76 -0.02 0.95
CA MET A 39 -4.66 -0.52 1.76
C MET A 39 -4.03 0.58 2.60
N VAL A 40 -3.83 1.75 1.99
CA VAL A 40 -3.28 2.88 2.73
C VAL A 40 -4.25 3.31 3.83
N ASP A 41 -5.55 3.36 3.52
CA ASP A 41 -6.56 3.72 4.50
C ASP A 41 -6.54 2.77 5.70
N LYS A 42 -6.31 1.49 5.43
CA LYS A 42 -6.27 0.49 6.48
C LYS A 42 -5.16 0.78 7.50
N TYR A 43 -4.05 1.36 7.06
CA TYR A 43 -2.95 1.66 7.96
C TYR A 43 -3.05 3.06 8.55
N LEU A 44 -3.58 4.02 7.80
CA LEU A 44 -3.60 5.40 8.26
C LEU A 44 -4.80 5.70 9.16
N SER A 45 -5.95 5.14 8.83
CA SER A 45 -7.17 5.46 9.55
C SER A 45 -7.07 5.14 11.05
N PRO A 46 -6.56 3.96 11.45
CA PRO A 46 -6.42 3.70 12.89
C PRO A 46 -5.49 4.67 13.59
N VAL A 47 -4.42 5.12 12.93
CA VAL A 47 -3.50 6.07 13.55
C VAL A 47 -4.21 7.39 13.79
N VAL A 48 -4.96 7.87 12.81
CA VAL A 48 -5.68 9.12 12.94
C VAL A 48 -6.73 9.05 14.04
N GLN A 49 -7.41 7.92 14.16
CA GLN A 49 -8.43 7.75 15.18
C GLN A 49 -7.83 7.65 16.57
N GLN A 50 -6.70 6.97 16.69
CA GLN A 50 -6.06 6.78 17.98
C GLN A 50 -5.37 8.04 18.46
N PHE A 51 -4.83 8.84 17.56
CA PHE A 51 -4.08 10.06 17.89
C PHE A 51 -4.70 11.25 17.18
N PRO A 52 -5.89 11.68 17.59
CA PRO A 52 -6.61 12.72 16.84
C PRO A 52 -5.89 14.07 16.82
N ASN A 53 -5.00 14.33 17.77
CA ASN A 53 -4.28 15.60 17.81
C ASN A 53 -2.94 15.56 17.09
N LEU A 54 -2.58 14.42 16.54
CA LEU A 54 -1.31 14.29 15.81
C LEU A 54 -1.44 14.91 14.42
N PRO A 55 -0.50 15.78 14.04
CA PRO A 55 -0.55 16.33 12.69
C PRO A 55 -0.56 15.23 11.63
N ARG A 56 -1.25 15.50 10.53
CA ARG A 56 -1.47 14.47 9.52
C ARG A 56 -0.16 13.94 8.93
N ASN A 57 0.84 14.80 8.77
CA ASN A 57 2.11 14.32 8.24
C ASN A 57 2.78 13.33 9.19
N ARG A 58 2.66 13.55 10.50
CA ARG A 58 3.22 12.60 11.47
C ARG A 58 2.41 11.32 11.53
N ALA A 59 1.10 11.44 11.44
CA ALA A 59 0.25 10.25 11.37
C ALA A 59 0.62 9.42 10.14
N SER A 60 0.89 10.07 9.03
CA SER A 60 1.28 9.37 7.82
C SER A 60 2.60 8.62 7.99
N ILE A 61 3.56 9.24 8.69
CA ILE A 61 4.85 8.57 8.94
C ILE A 61 4.62 7.32 9.78
N LEU A 62 3.79 7.39 10.81
CA LEU A 62 3.51 6.21 11.62
C LEU A 62 2.84 5.12 10.79
N ALA A 63 1.92 5.49 9.92
CA ALA A 63 1.28 4.51 9.04
C ALA A 63 2.29 3.85 8.12
N LEU A 64 3.20 4.65 7.56
CA LEU A 64 4.24 4.11 6.69
C LEU A 64 5.17 3.16 7.44
N MET A 65 5.49 3.50 8.68
CA MET A 65 6.32 2.61 9.49
C MET A 65 5.62 1.28 9.73
N ASN A 66 4.32 1.32 10.00
CA ASN A 66 3.56 0.08 10.18
C ASN A 66 3.53 -0.74 8.91
N MET A 67 3.38 -0.08 7.77
CA MET A 67 3.40 -0.77 6.49
C MET A 67 4.77 -1.40 6.23
N ALA A 68 5.83 -0.67 6.53
CA ALA A 68 7.18 -1.20 6.32
C ALA A 68 7.44 -2.39 7.23
N ASP A 69 6.95 -2.33 8.47
CA ASP A 69 7.10 -3.44 9.40
C ASP A 69 6.40 -4.69 8.87
N GLU A 70 5.20 -4.51 8.37
CA GLU A 70 4.44 -5.63 7.82
C GLU A 70 5.14 -6.23 6.61
N LEU A 71 5.68 -5.37 5.75
CA LEU A 71 6.38 -5.83 4.57
C LEU A 71 7.63 -6.63 4.95
N GLU A 72 8.38 -6.16 5.94
CA GLU A 72 9.56 -6.88 6.39
C GLU A 72 9.21 -8.23 6.97
N LYS A 73 8.11 -8.30 7.73
CA LYS A 73 7.69 -9.57 8.31
C LYS A 73 7.31 -10.57 7.22
N GLN A 74 6.63 -10.11 6.19
CA GLN A 74 6.28 -10.99 5.09
C GLN A 74 7.51 -11.51 4.37
N LYS A 75 8.50 -10.67 4.17
CA LYS A 75 9.73 -11.08 3.53
C LYS A 75 10.47 -12.12 4.36
N GLN A 76 10.51 -11.94 5.69
CA GLN A 76 11.17 -12.88 6.56
C GLN A 76 10.46 -14.23 6.57
N GLU A 77 9.14 -14.22 6.59
CA GLU A 77 8.39 -15.46 6.53
C GLU A 77 8.67 -16.22 5.26
N ASN A 78 8.69 -15.51 4.13
CA ASN A 78 8.97 -16.16 2.86
C ASN A 78 10.38 -16.76 2.85
N HIS A 79 11.33 -16.04 3.42
CA HIS A 79 12.71 -16.53 3.46
C HIS A 79 12.81 -17.80 4.30
N GLU A 80 12.15 -17.80 5.46
CA GLU A 80 12.19 -18.96 6.34
C GLU A 80 11.55 -20.16 5.69
N LEU A 81 10.44 -19.96 5.00
CA LEU A 81 9.77 -21.05 4.32
C LEU A 81 10.66 -21.66 3.25
N MET A 82 11.38 -20.82 2.51
CA MET A 82 12.28 -21.32 1.48
C MET A 82 13.42 -22.14 2.08
N GLU A 83 13.92 -21.72 3.22
CA GLU A 83 14.98 -22.48 3.89
C GLU A 83 14.47 -23.84 4.33
N LEU A 84 13.26 -23.89 4.86
CA LEU A 84 12.69 -25.15 5.29
C LEU A 84 12.52 -26.13 4.12
N VAL A 85 12.06 -25.60 2.99
CA VAL A 85 11.91 -26.44 1.81
C VAL A 85 13.24 -27.00 1.37
N ALA A 86 14.29 -26.18 1.38
CA ALA A 86 15.62 -26.65 1.00
C ALA A 86 16.08 -27.78 1.91
N GLU A 87 15.81 -27.66 3.21
CA GLU A 87 16.21 -28.72 4.13
C GLU A 87 15.48 -30.02 3.87
N VAL A 88 14.20 -29.93 3.56
CA VAL A 88 13.41 -31.13 3.29
C VAL A 88 13.94 -31.87 2.07
N GLU A 89 14.45 -31.14 1.08
CA GLU A 89 14.95 -31.75 -0.13
C GLU A 89 16.27 -32.47 0.08
N LYS A 90 16.97 -32.19 1.12
CA LYS A 90 18.22 -32.91 1.41
C LYS A 90 17.94 -34.33 1.86
#